data_b4c6fe4d2a6c9b54dd0a985497c4b1dc
#
_entry.id   b4c6fe4d2a6c9b54dd0a985497c4b1dc
#
_cell.length_a   1.000
_cell.length_b   1.000
_cell.length_c   1.000
_cell.angle_alpha   90.00
_cell.angle_beta   90.00
_cell.angle_gamma   90.00
#
_symmetry.space_group_name_H-M   'P 1'
#
loop_
_entity.id
_entity.type
_entity.pdbx_description
1 polymer ?
#
loop_
_entity_poly.entity_id
_entity_poly.type
_entity_poly.pdbx_seq_one_letter_code
_entity_poly.pdbx_strand_id
1 'polypeptide(L)'
;MGQTKTILCFCDSLTWGYDAEGPGRHAFEDRWPSVLQAALGSEVKVIAEGLNGRTTGFDDHLADCDRNGVRNLPTVLHTHMPLDLVIIMLGTNDMKPMIAGTAHAARSGMQRLVSLVRHHEY
;
A
#
# COMPACT_ATOMS: atom_id res chain seq x y z
N MET A 1 14.01 12.92 -24.49
CA MET A 1 13.42 11.83 -23.71
C MET A 1 13.44 12.18 -22.24
N GLY A 2 12.29 12.17 -21.61
CA GLY A 2 12.18 12.37 -20.18
C GLY A 2 12.53 11.11 -19.42
N GLN A 3 12.89 11.26 -18.15
CA GLN A 3 13.04 10.14 -17.24
C GLN A 3 11.67 9.57 -16.89
N THR A 4 11.59 8.27 -16.76
CA THR A 4 10.38 7.61 -16.25
C THR A 4 10.15 8.01 -14.80
N LYS A 5 8.94 8.43 -14.49
CA LYS A 5 8.51 8.70 -13.12
C LYS A 5 7.95 7.42 -12.51
N THR A 6 8.18 7.24 -11.23
CA THR A 6 7.77 6.03 -10.53
C THR A 6 6.81 6.36 -9.39
N ILE A 7 5.66 5.70 -9.38
CA ILE A 7 4.63 5.83 -8.35
C ILE A 7 4.53 4.50 -7.61
N LEU A 8 4.67 4.54 -6.30
CA LEU A 8 4.46 3.37 -5.44
C LEU A 8 3.09 3.47 -4.78
N CYS A 9 2.31 2.40 -4.88
CA CYS A 9 1.00 2.29 -4.23
C CYS A 9 1.11 1.29 -3.08
N PHE A 10 1.28 1.79 -1.86
CA PHE A 10 1.44 0.97 -0.66
C PHE A 10 0.10 0.88 0.07
N CYS A 11 -0.60 -0.23 -0.10
CA CYS A 11 -2.02 -0.33 0.23
C CYS A 11 -2.38 -1.74 0.69
N ASP A 12 -3.68 -2.00 0.81
CA ASP A 12 -4.23 -3.27 1.29
C ASP A 12 -4.92 -4.09 0.18
N SER A 13 -5.96 -4.82 0.54
CA SER A 13 -6.70 -5.70 -0.36
C SER A 13 -7.36 -4.97 -1.54
N LEU A 14 -7.72 -3.71 -1.39
CA LEU A 14 -8.31 -2.93 -2.48
C LEU A 14 -7.31 -2.72 -3.63
N THR A 15 -6.04 -2.70 -3.32
CA THR A 15 -4.96 -2.56 -4.30
C THR A 15 -4.49 -3.92 -4.80
N TRP A 16 -4.46 -4.92 -3.93
CA TRP A 16 -4.19 -6.30 -4.33
C TRP A 16 -5.23 -6.80 -5.35
N GLY A 17 -6.45 -6.32 -5.22
CA GLY A 17 -7.53 -6.66 -6.13
C GLY A 17 -8.46 -7.75 -5.58
N TYR A 18 -8.65 -7.79 -4.25
CA TYR A 18 -9.56 -8.75 -3.62
C TYR A 18 -10.97 -8.60 -4.18
N ASP A 19 -11.54 -9.71 -4.64
CA ASP A 19 -12.89 -9.78 -5.17
C ASP A 19 -13.80 -10.46 -4.15
N ALA A 20 -14.64 -9.65 -3.50
CA ALA A 20 -15.56 -10.13 -2.46
C ALA A 20 -16.73 -10.95 -3.02
N GLU A 21 -17.00 -10.82 -4.31
CA GLU A 21 -18.14 -11.45 -4.98
C GLU A 21 -17.75 -12.62 -5.89
N GLY A 22 -16.47 -12.81 -6.11
CA GLY A 22 -15.98 -13.78 -7.08
C GLY A 22 -14.87 -14.67 -6.55
N PRO A 23 -14.05 -15.24 -7.44
CA PRO A 23 -13.05 -16.25 -7.09
C PRO A 23 -11.77 -15.69 -6.45
N GLY A 24 -11.84 -14.61 -5.75
CA GLY A 24 -10.77 -14.14 -4.88
C GLY A 24 -9.95 -12.96 -5.37
N ARG A 25 -9.68 -12.82 -6.66
CA ARG A 25 -8.87 -11.70 -7.16
C ARG A 25 -9.32 -11.22 -8.53
N HIS A 26 -9.53 -9.91 -8.67
CA HIS A 26 -9.83 -9.30 -9.97
C HIS A 26 -8.69 -9.50 -10.95
N ALA A 27 -9.01 -9.57 -12.24
CA ALA A 27 -8.01 -9.65 -13.29
C ALA A 27 -7.06 -8.45 -13.20
N PHE A 28 -5.81 -8.65 -13.59
CA PHE A 28 -4.76 -7.64 -13.46
C PHE A 28 -5.16 -6.29 -14.05
N GLU A 29 -5.73 -6.29 -15.25
CA GLU A 29 -6.12 -5.07 -15.97
C GLU A 29 -7.28 -4.32 -15.31
N ASP A 30 -8.04 -4.98 -14.42
CA ASP A 30 -9.20 -4.38 -13.76
C ASP A 30 -8.85 -3.78 -12.38
N ARG A 31 -7.64 -4.04 -11.87
CA ARG A 31 -7.18 -3.48 -10.60
C ARG A 31 -6.86 -2.00 -10.78
N TRP A 32 -7.17 -1.18 -9.76
CA TRP A 32 -7.02 0.27 -9.91
C TRP A 32 -5.58 0.72 -10.24
N PRO A 33 -4.50 0.08 -9.73
CA PRO A 33 -3.15 0.50 -10.14
C PRO A 33 -2.91 0.24 -11.63
N SER A 34 -3.49 -0.82 -12.19
CA SER A 34 -3.38 -1.11 -13.63
C SER A 34 -4.15 -0.09 -14.47
N VAL A 35 -5.33 0.33 -14.00
CA VAL A 35 -6.12 1.37 -14.66
C VAL A 35 -5.37 2.70 -14.63
N LEU A 36 -4.77 3.03 -13.49
CA LEU A 36 -3.92 4.23 -13.35
C LEU A 36 -2.73 4.17 -14.32
N GLN A 37 -2.05 3.04 -14.39
CA GLN A 37 -0.93 2.84 -15.31
C GLN A 37 -1.34 3.06 -16.76
N ALA A 38 -2.47 2.50 -17.16
CA ALA A 38 -2.97 2.66 -18.52
C ALA A 38 -3.30 4.12 -18.85
N ALA A 39 -3.84 4.84 -17.88
CA ALA A 39 -4.19 6.26 -18.07
C ALA A 39 -2.96 7.17 -18.14
N LEU A 40 -1.89 6.85 -17.39
CA LEU A 40 -0.68 7.70 -17.34
C LEU A 40 0.31 7.41 -18.46
N GLY A 41 0.22 6.26 -19.11
CA GLY A 41 1.09 5.92 -20.23
C GLY A 41 2.47 5.42 -19.81
N SER A 42 3.35 5.23 -20.80
CA SER A 42 4.63 4.55 -20.62
C SER A 42 5.71 5.39 -19.93
N GLU A 43 5.50 6.69 -19.78
CA GLU A 43 6.45 7.57 -19.09
C GLU A 43 6.34 7.53 -17.58
N VAL A 44 5.33 6.86 -17.08
CA VAL A 44 5.11 6.66 -15.65
C VAL A 44 5.03 5.17 -15.36
N LYS A 45 5.74 4.73 -14.32
CA LYS A 45 5.68 3.35 -13.85
C LYS A 45 4.90 3.31 -12.54
N VAL A 46 3.81 2.56 -12.52
CA VAL A 46 3.00 2.36 -11.30
C VAL A 46 3.35 1.01 -10.70
N ILE A 47 3.77 1.01 -9.44
CA ILE A 47 4.13 -0.20 -8.69
C ILE A 47 3.04 -0.45 -7.67
N ALA A 48 2.38 -1.59 -7.76
CA ALA A 48 1.34 -1.99 -6.82
C ALA A 48 1.95 -2.87 -5.72
N GLU A 49 1.87 -2.37 -4.48
CA GLU A 49 2.28 -3.10 -3.28
C GLU A 49 1.07 -3.27 -2.38
N GLY A 50 0.07 -4.02 -2.86
CA GLY A 50 -1.13 -4.34 -2.11
C GLY A 50 -0.97 -5.65 -1.36
N LEU A 51 -1.32 -5.66 -0.09
CA LEU A 51 -1.33 -6.85 0.76
C LEU A 51 -2.66 -6.94 1.48
N ASN A 52 -3.36 -8.06 1.30
CA ASN A 52 -4.61 -8.29 2.00
C ASN A 52 -4.41 -8.21 3.51
N GLY A 53 -5.21 -7.39 4.17
CA GLY A 53 -5.16 -7.24 5.61
C GLY A 53 -4.07 -6.30 6.13
N ARG A 54 -3.31 -5.64 5.26
CA ARG A 54 -2.27 -4.71 5.73
C ARG A 54 -2.88 -3.61 6.58
N THR A 55 -2.27 -3.38 7.74
CA THR A 55 -2.60 -2.29 8.66
C THR A 55 -1.66 -1.11 8.43
N THR A 56 -1.95 0.03 9.06
CA THR A 56 -1.01 1.15 9.06
C THR A 56 0.26 0.80 9.84
N GLY A 57 0.13 0.44 11.12
CA GLY A 57 1.29 0.17 11.95
C GLY A 57 1.01 -0.78 13.13
N PHE A 58 0.11 -1.74 12.93
CA PHE A 58 -0.29 -2.67 13.98
C PHE A 58 -0.07 -4.12 13.54
N ASP A 59 0.28 -4.96 14.49
CA ASP A 59 0.46 -6.38 14.23
C ASP A 59 -0.89 -7.10 14.17
N ASP A 60 -0.97 -8.07 13.28
CA ASP A 60 -2.04 -9.06 13.23
C ASP A 60 -1.39 -10.43 13.45
N HIS A 61 -1.32 -10.86 14.71
CA HIS A 61 -0.60 -12.07 15.07
C HIS A 61 -1.36 -13.35 14.74
N LEU A 62 -2.57 -13.25 14.21
CA LEU A 62 -3.30 -14.40 13.68
C LEU A 62 -3.08 -14.57 12.18
N ALA A 63 -2.45 -13.60 11.53
CA ALA A 63 -2.13 -13.67 10.11
C ALA A 63 -0.89 -14.55 9.87
N ASP A 64 -0.83 -15.13 8.70
CA ASP A 64 0.29 -15.98 8.29
C ASP A 64 1.44 -15.21 7.64
N CYS A 65 1.37 -13.88 7.63
CA CYS A 65 2.44 -13.01 7.17
C CYS A 65 2.43 -11.70 7.96
N ASP A 66 3.50 -10.92 7.86
CA ASP A 66 3.59 -9.64 8.54
C ASP A 66 2.72 -8.60 7.82
N ARG A 67 1.67 -8.13 8.50
CA ARG A 67 0.73 -7.13 7.97
C ARG A 67 0.96 -5.72 8.51
N ASN A 68 2.01 -5.52 9.28
CA ASN A 68 2.32 -4.21 9.86
C ASN A 68 2.99 -3.29 8.84
N GLY A 69 2.25 -2.29 8.35
CA GLY A 69 2.72 -1.37 7.33
C GLY A 69 3.97 -0.60 7.72
N VAL A 70 4.04 -0.14 8.97
CA VAL A 70 5.22 0.60 9.47
C VAL A 70 6.47 -0.28 9.42
N ARG A 71 6.33 -1.57 9.70
CA ARG A 71 7.46 -2.51 9.65
C ARG A 71 7.87 -2.81 8.21
N ASN A 72 6.91 -2.92 7.30
CA ASN A 72 7.15 -3.32 5.91
C ASN A 72 7.61 -2.17 5.01
N LEU A 73 7.15 -0.96 5.27
CA LEU A 73 7.35 0.16 4.36
C LEU A 73 8.82 0.49 4.07
N PRO A 74 9.71 0.54 5.07
CA PRO A 74 11.12 0.84 4.78
C PRO A 74 11.74 -0.11 3.76
N THR A 75 11.47 -1.40 3.89
CA THR A 75 12.00 -2.40 2.94
C THR A 75 11.41 -2.19 1.54
N VAL A 76 10.13 -1.87 1.45
CA VAL A 76 9.48 -1.61 0.17
C VAL A 76 10.04 -0.35 -0.49
N LEU A 77 10.25 0.73 0.29
CA LEU A 77 10.86 1.96 -0.22
C LEU A 77 12.27 1.69 -0.79
N HIS A 78 13.09 0.96 -0.04
CA HIS A 78 14.44 0.63 -0.48
C HIS A 78 14.44 -0.29 -1.70
N THR A 79 13.47 -1.19 -1.81
CA THR A 79 13.35 -2.10 -2.95
C THR A 79 13.07 -1.36 -4.26
N HIS A 80 12.24 -0.34 -4.20
CA HIS A 80 11.71 0.33 -5.40
C HIS A 80 12.30 1.71 -5.68
N MET A 81 13.15 2.22 -4.80
CA MET A 81 13.74 3.55 -5.01
C MET A 81 14.55 3.62 -6.32
N PRO A 82 14.63 4.78 -6.99
CA PRO A 82 14.07 6.06 -6.58
C PRO A 82 12.59 6.16 -6.89
N LEU A 83 11.86 6.87 -6.03
CA LEU A 83 10.42 7.05 -6.15
C LEU A 83 10.09 8.53 -6.28
N ASP A 84 9.12 8.85 -7.13
CA ASP A 84 8.66 10.21 -7.33
C ASP A 84 7.40 10.51 -6.51
N LEU A 85 6.56 9.49 -6.29
CA LEU A 85 5.33 9.62 -5.53
C LEU A 85 5.02 8.31 -4.80
N VAL A 86 4.58 8.43 -3.56
CA VAL A 86 4.08 7.28 -2.78
C VAL A 86 2.61 7.56 -2.43
N ILE A 87 1.74 6.66 -2.83
CA ILE A 87 0.32 6.69 -2.48
C ILE A 87 0.11 5.64 -1.40
N ILE A 88 -0.43 6.06 -0.26
CA ILE A 88 -0.75 5.17 0.86
C ILE A 88 -2.26 5.19 1.06
N MET A 89 -2.88 4.02 0.93
CA MET A 89 -4.31 3.85 1.16
C MET A 89 -4.51 2.70 2.13
N LEU A 90 -4.49 3.03 3.41
CA LEU A 90 -4.56 2.09 4.53
C LEU A 90 -5.42 2.65 5.65
N GLY A 91 -5.85 1.80 6.57
CA GLY A 91 -6.62 2.19 7.75
C GLY A 91 -7.83 1.31 7.99
N THR A 92 -8.40 0.74 6.94
CA THR A 92 -9.59 -0.13 7.05
C THR A 92 -9.34 -1.32 7.97
N ASN A 93 -8.21 -1.98 7.81
CA ASN A 93 -7.88 -3.16 8.61
C ASN A 93 -7.54 -2.83 10.06
N ASP A 94 -7.10 -1.60 10.32
CA ASP A 94 -6.86 -1.10 11.68
C ASP A 94 -8.17 -1.09 12.50
N MET A 95 -9.31 -0.96 11.85
CA MET A 95 -10.60 -0.85 12.50
C MET A 95 -11.12 -2.17 13.07
N LYS A 96 -10.51 -3.28 12.72
CA LYS A 96 -10.87 -4.59 13.30
C LYS A 96 -10.65 -4.54 14.81
N PRO A 97 -11.62 -5.01 15.63
CA PRO A 97 -11.50 -4.94 17.10
C PRO A 97 -10.24 -5.62 17.64
N MET A 98 -9.79 -6.70 17.00
CA MET A 98 -8.59 -7.42 17.41
C MET A 98 -7.29 -6.70 17.05
N ILE A 99 -7.33 -5.69 16.20
CA ILE A 99 -6.14 -4.91 15.79
C ILE A 99 -6.03 -3.65 16.65
N ALA A 100 -6.79 -2.62 16.32
CA ALA A 100 -6.78 -1.36 17.07
C ALA A 100 -8.19 -0.86 17.33
N GLY A 101 -9.09 -0.99 16.38
CA GLY A 101 -10.51 -0.73 16.53
C GLY A 101 -10.94 0.73 16.57
N THR A 102 -10.03 1.70 16.39
CA THR A 102 -10.36 3.13 16.46
C THR A 102 -9.76 3.92 15.31
N ALA A 103 -10.49 4.96 14.90
CA ALA A 103 -10.01 5.89 13.88
C ALA A 103 -8.76 6.66 14.36
N HIS A 104 -8.68 6.96 15.65
CA HIS A 104 -7.53 7.64 16.24
C HIS A 104 -6.25 6.80 16.08
N ALA A 105 -6.32 5.50 16.34
CA ALA A 105 -5.19 4.61 16.16
C ALA A 105 -4.76 4.52 14.68
N ALA A 106 -5.72 4.40 13.77
CA ALA A 106 -5.45 4.40 12.33
C ALA A 106 -4.76 5.69 11.88
N ARG A 107 -5.22 6.83 12.39
CA ARG A 107 -4.60 8.13 12.11
C ARG A 107 -3.15 8.17 12.58
N SER A 108 -2.89 7.71 13.80
CA SER A 108 -1.52 7.68 14.35
C SER A 108 -0.60 6.79 13.52
N GLY A 109 -1.08 5.64 13.11
CA GLY A 109 -0.34 4.75 12.21
C GLY A 109 -0.05 5.39 10.86
N MET A 110 -1.03 6.06 10.27
CA MET A 110 -0.85 6.76 9.00
C MET A 110 0.16 7.90 9.13
N GLN A 111 0.14 8.66 10.22
CA GLN A 111 1.13 9.70 10.48
C GLN A 111 2.55 9.13 10.51
N ARG A 112 2.71 7.95 11.11
CA ARG A 112 4.01 7.27 11.16
C ARG A 112 4.47 6.85 9.76
N LEU A 113 3.57 6.31 8.94
CA LEU A 113 3.88 5.94 7.56
C LEU A 113 4.32 7.15 6.74
N VAL A 114 3.58 8.25 6.83
CA VAL A 114 3.93 9.49 6.13
C VAL A 114 5.32 9.99 6.57
N SER A 115 5.61 9.91 7.87
CA SER A 115 6.91 10.30 8.40
C SER A 115 8.03 9.45 7.82
N LEU A 116 7.83 8.14 7.69
CA LEU A 116 8.82 7.24 7.10
C LEU A 116 9.13 7.62 5.64
N VAL A 117 8.10 7.95 4.87
CA VAL A 117 8.29 8.37 3.47
C VAL A 117 9.03 9.71 3.40
N ARG A 118 8.62 10.67 4.23
CA ARG A 118 9.22 12.03 4.21
C ARG A 118 10.68 12.05 4.63
N HIS A 119 11.11 11.10 5.43
CA HIS A 119 12.50 11.01 5.92
C HIS A 119 13.31 9.91 5.21
N HIS A 120 12.74 9.28 4.19
CA HIS A 120 13.46 8.29 3.40
C HIS A 120 14.53 8.99 2.55
N GLU A 121 15.78 8.53 2.65
CA GLU A 121 16.90 9.01 1.86
C GLU A 121 17.33 7.95 0.86
N TYR A 122 17.51 8.37 -0.39
CA TYR A 122 17.92 7.47 -1.48
C TYR A 122 18.75 8.19 -2.54
#